data_5ab08b64f983d9cf4dbe8b4a86d2a68a
#
_entry.id   5ab08b64f983d9cf4dbe8b4a86d2a68a
#
_cell.length_a   1.000
_cell.length_b   1.000
_cell.length_c   1.000
_cell.angle_alpha   90.00
_cell.angle_beta   90.00
_cell.angle_gamma   90.00
#
_symmetry.space_group_name_H-M   'P 1'
#
loop_
_entity.id
_entity.type
_entity.pdbx_description
1 polymer ?
#
loop_
_entity_poly.entity_id
_entity_poly.type
_entity_poly.pdbx_seq_one_letter_code
_entity_poly.pdbx_strand_id
1 'polypeptide(L)'
;NQTRSFLYIDECIEATRRLMDSEFIGPVNIGSEEMVTINELVDIAAKVSGKKIKKNHIDGPLGVRGRNSNNDLIREKLGWDYEQTLEEGIKKTYGWISYQVSKDLYGVPPYDDPDYNPYESSEVMAAG
;
A
#
# COMPACT_ATOMS: atom_id res chain seq x y z
N ASN A 1 -2.36 20.33 2.75
CA ASN A 1 -1.11 19.79 3.30
C ASN A 1 -1.38 18.74 4.39
N GLN A 2 -2.22 17.75 4.09
CA GLN A 2 -2.38 16.57 4.94
C GLN A 2 -1.27 15.59 4.65
N THR A 3 -0.72 14.98 5.71
CA THR A 3 0.29 13.92 5.62
C THR A 3 -0.25 12.63 6.21
N ARG A 4 0.16 11.51 5.65
CA ARG A 4 -0.20 10.15 6.11
C ARG A 4 0.99 9.23 5.94
N SER A 5 1.02 8.17 6.73
CA SER A 5 1.83 6.99 6.48
C SER A 5 0.95 5.83 6.04
N PHE A 6 1.49 4.97 5.22
CA PHE A 6 0.78 3.82 4.66
C PHE A 6 1.63 2.58 4.83
N LEU A 7 1.04 1.53 5.36
CA LEU A 7 1.69 0.24 5.50
C LEU A 7 1.11 -0.74 4.47
N TYR A 8 1.97 -1.48 3.79
CA TYR A 8 1.53 -2.52 2.86
C TYR A 8 0.86 -3.66 3.61
N ILE A 9 -0.18 -4.24 3.02
CA ILE A 9 -1.07 -5.18 3.72
C ILE A 9 -0.35 -6.43 4.22
N ASP A 10 0.59 -6.99 3.44
CA ASP A 10 1.30 -8.21 3.84
C ASP A 10 2.18 -7.98 5.07
N GLU A 11 2.81 -6.80 5.18
CA GLU A 11 3.57 -6.42 6.36
C GLU A 11 2.68 -6.21 7.59
N CYS A 12 1.49 -5.63 7.39
CA CYS A 12 0.50 -5.49 8.45
C CYS A 12 0.05 -6.87 8.96
N ILE A 13 -0.20 -7.81 8.06
CA ILE A 13 -0.59 -9.20 8.39
C ILE A 13 0.56 -9.90 9.13
N GLU A 14 1.79 -9.79 8.65
CA GLU A 14 2.96 -10.39 9.28
C GLU A 14 3.20 -9.85 10.71
N ALA A 15 3.13 -8.53 10.89
CA ALA A 15 3.24 -7.92 12.21
C ALA A 15 2.13 -8.40 13.16
N THR A 16 0.90 -8.49 12.66
CA THR A 16 -0.25 -8.99 13.41
C THR A 16 -0.04 -10.44 13.82
N ARG A 17 0.41 -11.30 12.88
CA ARG A 17 0.71 -12.70 13.15
C ARG A 17 1.80 -12.84 14.22
N ARG A 18 2.90 -12.09 14.13
CA ARG A 18 3.96 -12.10 15.16
C ARG A 18 3.43 -11.67 16.52
N LEU A 19 2.56 -10.67 16.56
CA LEU A 19 1.94 -10.24 17.82
C LEU A 19 1.07 -11.34 18.42
N MET A 20 0.27 -12.03 17.60
CA MET A 20 -0.58 -13.15 18.06
C MET A 20 0.24 -14.34 18.58
N ASP A 21 1.38 -14.62 17.95
CA ASP A 21 2.28 -15.73 18.33
C ASP A 21 3.19 -15.37 19.54
N SER A 22 3.20 -14.11 19.99
CA SER A 22 4.03 -13.62 21.07
C SER A 22 3.36 -13.74 22.44
N GLU A 23 4.16 -13.67 23.50
CA GLU A 23 3.66 -13.53 24.89
C GLU A 23 3.41 -12.07 25.28
N PHE A 24 3.62 -11.12 24.37
CA PHE A 24 3.44 -9.70 24.67
C PHE A 24 1.95 -9.37 24.87
N ILE A 25 1.61 -8.87 26.04
CA ILE A 25 0.26 -8.46 26.40
C ILE A 25 0.22 -6.93 26.51
N GLY A 26 -0.40 -6.28 25.54
CA GLY A 26 -0.55 -4.83 25.54
C GLY A 26 -0.77 -4.26 24.15
N PRO A 27 -1.17 -3.00 24.08
CA PRO A 27 -1.32 -2.33 22.79
C PRO A 27 0.05 -2.03 22.19
N VAL A 28 0.18 -2.23 20.88
CA VAL A 28 1.36 -1.87 20.10
C VAL A 28 0.93 -1.28 18.77
N ASN A 29 1.65 -0.26 18.32
CA ASN A 29 1.41 0.30 16.99
C ASN A 29 2.00 -0.62 15.92
N ILE A 30 1.24 -0.86 14.87
CA ILE A 30 1.67 -1.52 13.64
C ILE A 30 1.45 -0.51 12.51
N GLY A 31 2.50 -0.02 11.90
CA GLY A 31 2.39 1.00 10.87
C GLY A 31 3.71 1.29 10.18
N SER A 32 3.69 2.24 9.25
CA SER A 32 4.88 2.80 8.62
C SER A 32 5.21 4.16 9.24
N GLU A 33 6.48 4.48 9.34
CA GLU A 33 6.98 5.80 9.73
C GLU A 33 7.23 6.70 8.51
N GLU A 34 7.13 6.16 7.28
CA GLU A 34 7.27 6.92 6.03
C GLU A 34 6.06 7.85 5.85
N MET A 35 6.30 9.15 6.07
CA MET A 35 5.28 10.19 5.96
C MET A 35 5.29 10.82 4.57
N VAL A 36 4.15 10.86 3.92
CA VAL A 36 3.97 11.56 2.64
C VAL A 36 2.75 12.47 2.67
N THR A 37 2.78 13.51 1.88
CA THR A 37 1.58 14.32 1.60
C THR A 37 0.64 13.54 0.67
N ILE A 38 -0.64 13.91 0.67
CA ILE A 38 -1.60 13.33 -0.29
C ILE A 38 -1.20 13.65 -1.74
N ASN A 39 -0.56 14.79 -1.98
CA ASN A 39 -0.03 15.12 -3.31
C ASN A 39 1.10 14.19 -3.74
N GLU A 40 2.04 13.88 -2.84
CA GLU A 40 3.13 12.92 -3.09
C GLU A 40 2.59 11.51 -3.32
N LEU A 41 1.58 11.08 -2.55
CA LEU A 41 0.90 9.80 -2.79
C LEU A 41 0.34 9.71 -4.22
N VAL A 42 -0.31 10.77 -4.69
CA VAL A 42 -0.84 10.86 -6.06
C VAL A 42 0.29 10.84 -7.10
N ASP A 43 1.42 11.51 -6.83
CA ASP A 43 2.58 11.50 -7.73
C ASP A 43 3.23 10.10 -7.83
N ILE A 44 3.33 9.38 -6.71
CA ILE A 44 3.81 8.00 -6.69
C ILE A 44 2.87 7.09 -7.49
N ALA A 45 1.57 7.20 -7.29
CA ALA A 45 0.58 6.43 -8.05
C ALA A 45 0.64 6.73 -9.56
N ALA A 46 0.82 8.00 -9.94
CA ALA A 46 1.01 8.41 -11.33
C ALA A 46 2.29 7.81 -11.93
N LYS A 47 3.40 7.85 -11.20
CA LYS A 47 4.68 7.25 -11.59
C LYS A 47 4.52 5.75 -11.82
N VAL A 48 3.93 5.03 -10.86
CA VAL A 48 3.71 3.59 -10.94
C VAL A 48 2.82 3.20 -12.12
N SER A 49 1.75 3.99 -12.36
CA SER A 49 0.81 3.73 -13.47
C SER A 49 1.34 4.12 -14.85
N GLY A 50 2.42 4.91 -14.93
CA GLY A 50 2.90 5.51 -16.18
C GLY A 50 1.96 6.56 -16.78
N LYS A 51 0.89 6.94 -16.06
CA LYS A 51 -0.15 7.85 -16.56
C LYS A 51 0.17 9.30 -16.22
N LYS A 52 -0.06 10.20 -17.17
CA LYS A 52 -0.05 11.65 -16.92
C LYS A 52 -1.36 12.04 -16.25
N ILE A 53 -1.29 12.62 -15.06
CA ILE A 53 -2.44 13.06 -14.29
C ILE A 53 -2.42 14.55 -14.06
N LYS A 54 -3.60 15.14 -13.88
CA LYS A 54 -3.78 16.52 -13.42
C LYS A 54 -4.46 16.49 -12.06
N LYS A 55 -3.80 17.05 -11.05
CA LYS A 55 -4.38 17.20 -9.71
C LYS A 55 -5.42 18.32 -9.73
N ASN A 56 -6.61 18.02 -9.24
CA ASN A 56 -7.66 19.00 -9.03
C ASN A 56 -7.96 19.07 -7.53
N HIS A 57 -7.64 20.21 -6.91
CA HIS A 57 -7.92 20.43 -5.50
C HIS A 57 -9.33 21.02 -5.36
N ILE A 58 -10.14 20.37 -4.57
CA ILE A 58 -11.49 20.81 -4.24
C ILE A 58 -11.58 21.10 -2.74
N ASP A 59 -12.48 21.98 -2.34
CA ASP A 59 -12.77 22.21 -0.95
C ASP A 59 -13.40 20.99 -0.31
N GLY A 60 -13.04 20.72 0.92
CA GLY A 60 -13.52 19.57 1.66
C GLY A 60 -13.28 19.70 3.17
N PRO A 61 -13.86 18.79 3.97
CA PRO A 61 -13.68 18.85 5.41
C PRO A 61 -12.22 18.62 5.79
N LEU A 62 -11.70 19.47 6.66
CA LEU A 62 -10.37 19.33 7.23
C LEU A 62 -10.38 18.22 8.28
N GLY A 63 -9.73 17.12 7.99
CA GLY A 63 -9.44 16.06 8.96
C GLY A 63 -8.14 16.30 9.73
N VAL A 64 -7.62 15.25 10.36
CA VAL A 64 -6.32 15.28 11.05
C VAL A 64 -5.22 15.67 10.06
N ARG A 65 -4.40 16.67 10.42
CA ARG A 65 -3.35 17.21 9.54
C ARG A 65 -2.25 16.21 9.20
N GLY A 66 -1.84 15.41 10.19
CA GLY A 66 -0.81 14.38 10.01
C GLY A 66 -0.98 13.26 11.02
N ARG A 67 -0.64 12.05 10.59
CA ARG A 67 -0.59 10.87 11.46
C ARG A 67 0.40 9.87 10.87
N ASN A 68 1.29 9.37 11.73
CA ASN A 68 2.19 8.26 11.44
C ASN A 68 2.19 7.25 12.60
N SER A 69 2.94 6.19 12.47
CA SER A 69 3.23 5.25 13.54
C SER A 69 4.52 5.63 14.25
N ASN A 70 4.64 5.27 15.52
CA ASN A 70 5.91 5.09 16.20
C ASN A 70 6.07 3.60 16.44
N ASN A 71 7.10 3.01 15.87
CA ASN A 71 7.34 1.57 15.87
C ASN A 71 8.39 1.13 16.89
N ASP A 72 8.85 2.00 17.81
CA ASP A 72 9.89 1.65 18.78
C ASP A 72 9.49 0.44 19.63
N LEU A 73 8.24 0.41 20.10
CA LEU A 73 7.76 -0.66 20.95
C LEU A 73 7.65 -2.01 20.21
N ILE A 74 7.16 -2.02 18.97
CA ILE A 74 7.06 -3.27 18.21
C ILE A 74 8.44 -3.80 17.82
N ARG A 75 9.40 -2.92 17.51
CA ARG A 75 10.79 -3.30 17.28
C ARG A 75 11.39 -3.95 18.51
N GLU A 76 11.19 -3.35 19.69
CA GLU A 76 11.71 -3.86 20.97
C GLU A 76 11.10 -5.21 21.34
N LYS A 77 9.77 -5.35 21.24
CA LYS A 77 9.04 -6.52 21.76
C LYS A 77 8.95 -7.67 20.77
N LEU A 78 8.88 -7.40 19.48
CA LEU A 78 8.63 -8.42 18.45
C LEU A 78 9.74 -8.51 17.41
N GLY A 79 10.74 -7.63 17.45
CA GLY A 79 11.80 -7.58 16.45
C GLY A 79 11.26 -7.33 15.03
N TRP A 80 10.11 -6.67 14.92
CA TRP A 80 9.49 -6.38 13.63
C TRP A 80 9.66 -4.91 13.26
N ASP A 81 9.89 -4.66 11.99
CA ASP A 81 9.78 -3.36 11.34
C ASP A 81 9.24 -3.54 9.93
N TYR A 82 8.70 -2.46 9.34
CA TYR A 82 8.34 -2.49 7.93
C TYR A 82 9.60 -2.40 7.07
N GLU A 83 9.60 -3.11 5.94
CA GLU A 83 10.73 -3.17 5.01
C GLU A 83 10.40 -2.53 3.67
N GLN A 84 9.12 -2.55 3.26
CA GLN A 84 8.70 -2.05 1.96
C GLN A 84 8.44 -0.55 1.99
N THR A 85 8.99 0.16 1.01
CA THR A 85 8.66 1.56 0.76
C THR A 85 7.21 1.71 0.30
N LEU A 86 6.66 2.91 0.45
CA LEU A 86 5.32 3.23 -0.06
C LEU A 86 5.21 2.96 -1.58
N GLU A 87 6.24 3.29 -2.36
CA GLU A 87 6.24 3.07 -3.81
C GLU A 87 6.15 1.57 -4.15
N GLU A 88 6.88 0.71 -3.46
CA GLU A 88 6.82 -0.74 -3.64
C GLU A 88 5.46 -1.32 -3.29
N GLY A 89 4.88 -0.89 -2.17
CA GLY A 89 3.52 -1.29 -1.78
C GLY A 89 2.45 -0.84 -2.78
N ILE A 90 2.55 0.41 -3.28
CA ILE A 90 1.65 0.93 -4.32
C ILE A 90 1.81 0.15 -5.62
N LYS A 91 3.04 -0.21 -6.04
CA LYS A 91 3.27 -0.98 -7.26
C LYS A 91 2.53 -2.33 -7.22
N LYS A 92 2.62 -3.05 -6.12
CA LYS A 92 1.91 -4.34 -5.93
C LYS A 92 0.39 -4.14 -5.95
N THR A 93 -0.11 -3.18 -5.16
CA THR A 93 -1.54 -2.86 -5.08
C THR A 93 -2.10 -2.41 -6.44
N TYR A 94 -1.35 -1.58 -7.16
CA TYR A 94 -1.75 -1.11 -8.48
C TYR A 94 -1.84 -2.25 -9.50
N GLY A 95 -0.90 -3.20 -9.48
CA GLY A 95 -0.95 -4.39 -10.34
C GLY A 95 -2.25 -5.16 -10.14
N TRP A 96 -2.60 -5.45 -8.89
CA TRP A 96 -3.85 -6.13 -8.56
C TRP A 96 -5.10 -5.34 -9.00
N ILE A 97 -5.15 -4.02 -8.71
CA ILE A 97 -6.29 -3.17 -9.11
C ILE A 97 -6.42 -3.13 -10.63
N SER A 98 -5.30 -2.96 -11.36
CA SER A 98 -5.30 -2.92 -12.81
C SER A 98 -5.87 -4.20 -13.41
N TYR A 99 -5.50 -5.35 -12.84
CA TYR A 99 -6.04 -6.64 -13.25
C TYR A 99 -7.55 -6.72 -13.02
N GLN A 100 -8.04 -6.34 -11.82
CA GLN A 100 -9.48 -6.36 -11.53
C GLN A 100 -10.26 -5.45 -12.48
N VAL A 101 -9.76 -4.25 -12.74
CA VAL A 101 -10.39 -3.30 -13.67
C VAL A 101 -10.39 -3.86 -15.11
N SER A 102 -9.29 -4.47 -15.56
CA SER A 102 -9.22 -5.09 -16.90
C SER A 102 -10.19 -6.26 -17.03
N LYS A 103 -10.31 -7.07 -15.99
CA LYS A 103 -11.26 -8.18 -15.93
C LYS A 103 -12.71 -7.69 -16.06
N ASP A 104 -13.07 -6.65 -15.32
CA ASP A 104 -14.44 -6.09 -15.34
C ASP A 104 -14.79 -5.43 -16.69
N LEU A 105 -13.81 -4.74 -17.30
CA LEU A 105 -14.04 -4.01 -18.55
C LEU A 105 -13.93 -4.89 -19.81
N TYR A 106 -13.07 -5.91 -19.81
CA TYR A 106 -12.69 -6.65 -21.02
C TYR A 106 -12.90 -8.16 -20.90
N GLY A 107 -13.44 -8.67 -19.80
CA GLY A 107 -13.72 -10.10 -19.61
C GLY A 107 -12.47 -10.97 -19.59
N VAL A 108 -11.32 -10.44 -19.14
CA VAL A 108 -10.08 -11.22 -19.01
C VAL A 108 -10.29 -12.39 -18.04
N PRO A 109 -9.68 -13.57 -18.27
CA PRO A 109 -10.02 -14.82 -17.61
C PRO A 109 -10.02 -14.75 -16.08
N PRO A 110 -10.81 -15.63 -15.45
CA PRO A 110 -11.04 -15.62 -14.03
C PRO A 110 -9.76 -15.86 -13.21
N TYR A 111 -9.83 -15.47 -11.97
CA TYR A 111 -8.87 -15.67 -10.88
C TYR A 111 -8.41 -17.15 -10.71
N ASP A 112 -8.94 -18.05 -11.50
CA ASP A 112 -8.69 -19.50 -11.47
C ASP A 112 -7.53 -19.94 -12.37
N ASP A 113 -6.75 -19.01 -12.93
CA ASP A 113 -5.50 -19.36 -13.61
C ASP A 113 -4.43 -19.65 -12.54
N PRO A 114 -4.03 -20.91 -12.33
CA PRO A 114 -3.05 -21.26 -11.31
C PRO A 114 -1.66 -20.66 -11.56
N ASP A 115 -1.40 -20.18 -12.77
CA ASP A 115 -0.15 -19.52 -13.15
C ASP A 115 -0.24 -17.99 -13.06
N TYR A 116 -1.42 -17.43 -12.70
CA TYR A 116 -1.58 -16.00 -12.56
C TYR A 116 -0.91 -15.47 -11.29
N ASN A 117 0.17 -14.74 -11.47
CA ASN A 117 0.80 -13.96 -10.39
C ASN A 117 0.42 -12.47 -10.54
N PRO A 118 -0.49 -11.93 -9.69
CA PRO A 118 -0.88 -10.53 -9.74
C PRO A 118 0.29 -9.55 -9.51
N TYR A 119 1.43 -10.06 -9.03
CA TYR A 119 2.61 -9.28 -8.70
C TYR A 119 3.67 -9.24 -9.81
N GLU A 120 3.56 -10.11 -10.83
CA GLU A 120 4.49 -10.17 -11.97
C GLU A 120 4.01 -9.42 -13.22
N SER A 121 2.75 -9.01 -13.29
CA SER A 121 2.14 -8.44 -14.49
C SER A 121 2.52 -6.98 -14.80
N SER A 122 3.78 -6.60 -14.58
CA SER A 122 4.28 -5.30 -15.08
C SER A 122 4.48 -5.26 -16.62
N GLU A 123 4.38 -6.40 -17.32
CA GLU A 123 4.59 -6.47 -18.77
C GLU A 123 3.32 -6.37 -19.61
N VAL A 124 2.14 -6.61 -19.05
CA VAL A 124 0.87 -6.60 -19.82
C VAL A 124 0.38 -5.18 -20.16
N MET A 125 0.92 -4.15 -19.53
CA MET A 125 0.48 -2.75 -19.75
C MET A 125 1.25 -1.99 -20.83
N ALA A 126 2.18 -2.64 -21.54
CA ALA A 126 2.95 -2.00 -22.62
C ALA A 126 2.34 -2.19 -24.02
N ALA A 127 1.20 -2.86 -24.14
CA ALA A 127 0.53 -3.16 -25.42
C ALA A 127 -0.90 -2.59 -25.43
N GLY A 128 -1.03 -1.26 -25.43
CA GLY A 128 -2.31 -0.58 -25.60
C GLY A 128 -2.11 0.89 -25.86
#